data_245aa2969da6192e278d84d5b041535f
#
_entry.id   245aa2969da6192e278d84d5b041535f
#
_cell.length_a   1.000
_cell.length_b   1.000
_cell.length_c   1.000
_cell.angle_alpha   90.00
_cell.angle_beta   90.00
_cell.angle_gamma   90.00
#
_symmetry.space_group_name_H-M   'P 1'
#
loop_
_entity.id
_entity.type
_entity.pdbx_description
1 polymer ?
#
loop_
_entity_poly.entity_id
_entity_poly.type
_entity_poly.pdbx_seq_one_letter_code
_entity_poly.pdbx_strand_id
1 'polypeptide(L)'
;MTFYTQTKPADQLKLEVVAAVVTDAMRWDIDRWDRSRWDREEVPAGTLIFNAGMWNREKWIEETALTKWVDITGPCTHISVKRGVTTAGSIMYAHTGTLSVKAAAELDPRAAGILYGAQIRLKNTRNGQPIFTGFITDIKVEPGKKASDTAVTIEAADTVAKVASITRYGARPDGGRLENWESRVRRLMGSAPNVAYEIPSTSYALVCPTVWETSLAAHLDAATATVGGAWYCDRQGTLQICAYPPQQYKTNVALTDSYERTGKIDTWHYTDAKATWQAENIVSRVEATVHDAAPNDSGEWRAADYVAVAVEPTRATAWGGSTLKIDTLAPSRFIADEMAQTMLKEALDYPTVSAVAFWPVSQRIDNDQRQDRMNTAGLIDPLDLVEVIRDGDKSLAHITSVSHDITPYTWKTTLTLLPKEVIGFENLFTGPNSTR
;
A
#
# COMPACT_ATOMS: atom_id res chain seq x y z
N MET A 1 20.22 -35.20 24.05
CA MET A 1 19.07 -34.39 23.60
C MET A 1 19.63 -33.26 22.77
N THR A 2 19.52 -33.32 21.46
CA THR A 2 19.94 -32.23 20.56
C THR A 2 18.83 -31.17 20.63
N PHE A 3 19.11 -30.04 21.28
CA PHE A 3 18.21 -28.90 21.27
C PHE A 3 18.21 -28.37 19.83
N TYR A 4 17.18 -28.68 19.05
CA TYR A 4 16.94 -28.03 17.78
C TYR A 4 16.65 -26.55 18.07
N THR A 5 17.59 -25.69 17.74
CA THR A 5 17.38 -24.25 17.76
C THR A 5 16.25 -23.94 16.78
N GLN A 6 15.09 -23.52 17.31
CA GLN A 6 13.96 -23.16 16.47
C GLN A 6 14.29 -21.88 15.68
N THR A 7 14.05 -21.89 14.39
CA THR A 7 14.19 -20.69 13.54
C THR A 7 13.29 -19.57 14.04
N LYS A 8 13.87 -18.42 14.31
CA LYS A 8 13.19 -17.21 14.81
C LYS A 8 12.94 -16.24 13.66
N PRO A 9 11.94 -15.36 13.75
CA PRO A 9 11.75 -14.28 12.77
C PRO A 9 12.99 -13.42 12.56
N ALA A 10 13.72 -13.09 13.62
CA ALA A 10 14.94 -12.33 13.55
C ALA A 10 16.04 -12.96 12.66
N ASP A 11 16.05 -14.30 12.52
CA ASP A 11 17.01 -15.03 11.70
C ASP A 11 16.65 -14.98 10.20
N GLN A 12 15.41 -14.61 9.88
CA GLN A 12 14.84 -14.66 8.54
C GLN A 12 14.57 -13.27 7.96
N LEU A 13 14.70 -12.22 8.75
CA LEU A 13 14.35 -10.86 8.37
C LEU A 13 15.58 -9.97 8.36
N LYS A 14 15.58 -9.01 7.45
CA LYS A 14 16.57 -7.96 7.38
C LYS A 14 15.88 -6.62 7.16
N LEU A 15 16.10 -5.71 8.10
CA LEU A 15 15.66 -4.32 7.99
C LEU A 15 16.84 -3.47 7.53
N GLU A 16 16.70 -2.86 6.37
CA GLU A 16 17.72 -2.05 5.76
C GLU A 16 17.25 -0.62 5.51
N VAL A 17 18.10 0.33 5.77
CA VAL A 17 17.88 1.76 5.52
C VAL A 17 18.97 2.27 4.59
N VAL A 18 18.61 3.14 3.66
CA VAL A 18 19.59 3.90 2.88
C VAL A 18 20.16 4.98 3.80
N ALA A 19 21.42 4.84 4.15
CA ALA A 19 22.12 5.79 5.00
C ALA A 19 23.12 6.61 4.19
N ALA A 20 23.29 7.87 4.56
CA ALA A 20 24.33 8.70 4.00
C ALA A 20 25.70 8.10 4.35
N VAL A 21 26.56 7.96 3.36
CA VAL A 21 27.95 7.59 3.61
C VAL A 21 28.62 8.79 4.27
N VAL A 22 28.99 8.64 5.54
CA VAL A 22 29.81 9.65 6.21
C VAL A 22 31.19 9.55 5.57
N THR A 23 31.48 10.42 4.62
CA THR A 23 32.81 10.59 4.08
C THR A 23 33.55 11.56 4.98
N ASP A 24 34.88 11.36 5.22
CA ASP A 24 35.70 12.40 5.88
C ASP A 24 35.95 13.60 4.92
N ALA A 25 35.21 13.71 3.80
CA ALA A 25 35.20 14.89 2.97
C ALA A 25 34.74 16.09 3.78
N MET A 26 35.33 17.23 3.54
CA MET A 26 35.02 18.47 4.26
C MET A 26 33.53 18.75 4.25
N ARG A 27 32.95 18.97 5.43
CA ARG A 27 31.60 19.46 5.62
C ARG A 27 31.63 20.93 5.84
N TRP A 28 30.90 21.68 5.02
CA TRP A 28 30.88 23.14 5.01
C TRP A 28 30.57 23.81 6.36
N ASP A 29 29.74 23.15 7.16
CA ASP A 29 29.25 23.68 8.43
C ASP A 29 29.94 23.08 9.67
N ILE A 30 30.73 22.02 9.51
CA ILE A 30 31.30 21.24 10.62
C ILE A 30 32.83 21.21 10.56
N ASP A 31 33.41 21.12 9.36
CA ASP A 31 34.83 20.88 9.18
C ASP A 31 35.64 22.18 9.09
N ARG A 32 36.89 22.12 9.58
CA ARG A 32 37.83 23.24 9.46
C ARG A 32 38.64 23.12 8.19
N TRP A 33 38.80 24.23 7.49
CA TRP A 33 39.52 24.34 6.21
C TRP A 33 40.97 23.83 6.26
N ASP A 34 41.60 23.89 7.40
CA ASP A 34 42.99 23.54 7.62
C ASP A 34 43.24 22.07 7.99
N ARG A 35 42.15 21.29 8.23
CA ARG A 35 42.24 19.91 8.73
C ARG A 35 41.49 18.88 7.91
N SER A 36 40.58 19.28 7.06
CA SER A 36 39.77 18.37 6.26
C SER A 36 40.52 17.98 4.97
N ARG A 37 40.38 16.72 4.58
CA ARG A 37 40.93 16.23 3.31
C ARG A 37 40.03 16.62 2.16
N TRP A 38 40.61 17.15 1.09
CA TRP A 38 39.94 17.61 -0.10
C TRP A 38 39.82 16.56 -1.21
N ASP A 39 40.68 15.57 -1.18
CA ASP A 39 40.77 14.49 -2.16
C ASP A 39 40.60 13.14 -1.47
N ARG A 40 39.83 12.26 -2.05
CA ARG A 40 39.64 10.90 -1.60
C ARG A 40 39.62 9.92 -2.74
N GLU A 41 40.28 8.82 -2.53
CA GLU A 41 40.32 7.69 -3.47
C GLU A 41 38.96 7.02 -3.68
N GLU A 42 38.00 7.25 -2.77
CA GLU A 42 36.66 6.63 -2.80
C GLU A 42 35.62 7.42 -3.61
N VAL A 43 35.96 8.62 -4.06
CA VAL A 43 35.06 9.44 -4.91
C VAL A 43 35.39 9.17 -6.37
N PRO A 44 34.41 8.77 -7.19
CA PRO A 44 34.65 8.55 -8.62
C PRO A 44 35.27 9.79 -9.28
N ALA A 45 36.31 9.57 -10.08
CA ALA A 45 36.95 10.66 -10.83
C ALA A 45 35.93 11.38 -11.71
N GLY A 46 35.97 12.70 -11.71
CA GLY A 46 35.01 13.53 -12.45
C GLY A 46 33.73 13.84 -11.72
N THR A 47 33.63 13.52 -10.43
CA THR A 47 32.49 13.80 -9.58
C THR A 47 32.75 15.01 -8.71
N LEU A 48 31.88 15.99 -8.75
CA LEU A 48 31.97 17.19 -7.92
C LEU A 48 31.27 16.94 -6.58
N ILE A 49 32.06 16.90 -5.50
CA ILE A 49 31.52 17.14 -4.16
C ILE A 49 31.71 18.63 -3.89
N PHE A 50 30.71 19.28 -3.31
CA PHE A 50 30.81 20.69 -2.97
C PHE A 50 32.12 20.96 -2.25
N ASN A 51 33.01 21.76 -2.83
CA ASN A 51 34.37 22.08 -2.40
C ASN A 51 35.50 21.12 -2.80
N ALA A 52 35.25 19.98 -3.46
CA ALA A 52 36.31 19.02 -3.82
C ALA A 52 36.59 18.97 -5.32
N GLY A 53 35.75 19.54 -6.17
CA GLY A 53 35.90 19.49 -7.62
C GLY A 53 35.97 20.86 -8.29
N MET A 54 36.26 20.87 -9.58
CA MET A 54 36.26 22.09 -10.39
C MET A 54 34.85 22.37 -10.94
N TRP A 55 34.30 23.54 -10.62
CA TRP A 55 32.97 23.99 -11.00
C TRP A 55 32.57 23.79 -12.47
N ASN A 56 33.52 23.83 -13.36
CA ASN A 56 33.27 23.83 -14.81
C ASN A 56 33.55 22.49 -15.49
N ARG A 57 34.04 21.46 -14.80
CA ARG A 57 34.52 20.23 -15.41
C ARG A 57 33.92 18.95 -14.87
N GLU A 58 33.33 19.00 -13.69
CA GLU A 58 32.89 17.81 -13.00
C GLU A 58 31.37 17.83 -12.79
N LYS A 59 30.77 16.64 -12.81
CA LYS A 59 29.35 16.47 -12.49
C LYS A 59 29.17 16.53 -10.99
N TRP A 60 28.13 17.24 -10.54
CA TRP A 60 27.67 17.14 -9.18
C TRP A 60 27.24 15.72 -8.88
N ILE A 61 27.67 15.19 -7.74
CA ILE A 61 27.13 13.93 -7.24
C ILE A 61 25.69 14.20 -6.79
N GLU A 62 24.77 13.47 -7.35
CA GLU A 62 23.47 13.34 -6.72
C GLU A 62 23.70 12.69 -5.34
N GLU A 63 23.02 13.17 -4.33
CA GLU A 63 23.12 12.70 -2.93
C GLU A 63 23.00 11.18 -2.81
N THR A 64 22.27 10.56 -3.74
CA THR A 64 22.11 9.10 -3.89
C THR A 64 23.42 8.34 -4.19
N ALA A 65 24.40 8.99 -4.82
CA ALA A 65 25.68 8.34 -5.14
C ALA A 65 26.57 8.11 -3.89
N LEU A 66 26.29 8.81 -2.79
CA LEU A 66 26.97 8.68 -1.51
C LEU A 66 26.15 7.92 -0.47
N THR A 67 25.16 7.15 -0.88
CA THR A 67 24.30 6.40 0.02
C THR A 67 24.54 4.90 -0.10
N LYS A 68 24.38 4.19 1.00
CA LYS A 68 24.44 2.71 1.04
C LYS A 68 23.33 2.13 1.89
N TRP A 69 22.94 0.91 1.60
CA TRP A 69 22.04 0.14 2.46
C TRP A 69 22.78 -0.31 3.73
N VAL A 70 22.26 0.08 4.88
CA VAL A 70 22.74 -0.29 6.21
C VAL A 70 21.73 -1.20 6.87
N ASP A 71 22.19 -2.30 7.42
CA ASP A 71 21.38 -3.24 8.18
C ASP A 71 21.21 -2.74 9.62
N ILE A 72 19.97 -2.54 10.05
CA ILE A 72 19.60 -2.10 11.38
C ILE A 72 18.74 -3.12 12.13
N THR A 73 18.73 -4.38 11.69
CA THR A 73 17.90 -5.44 12.27
C THR A 73 18.27 -5.75 13.72
N GLY A 74 19.58 -5.79 14.02
CA GLY A 74 20.10 -6.22 15.33
C GLY A 74 19.48 -5.52 16.54
N PRO A 75 19.43 -4.18 16.60
CA PRO A 75 18.83 -3.44 17.71
C PRO A 75 17.29 -3.42 17.71
N CYS A 76 16.62 -3.94 16.68
CA CYS A 76 15.15 -3.88 16.60
C CYS A 76 14.49 -4.82 17.61
N THR A 77 13.57 -4.26 18.39
CA THR A 77 12.77 -5.00 19.39
C THR A 77 11.36 -5.31 18.91
N HIS A 78 10.83 -4.48 18.01
CA HIS A 78 9.50 -4.65 17.44
C HIS A 78 9.41 -3.99 16.06
N ILE A 79 8.77 -4.68 15.13
CA ILE A 79 8.49 -4.17 13.79
C ILE A 79 7.01 -4.40 13.50
N SER A 80 6.30 -3.34 13.15
CA SER A 80 4.90 -3.41 12.71
C SER A 80 4.81 -2.90 11.28
N VAL A 81 4.19 -3.68 10.41
CA VAL A 81 3.92 -3.32 9.01
C VAL A 81 2.43 -3.38 8.78
N LYS A 82 1.87 -2.39 8.09
CA LYS A 82 0.49 -2.43 7.62
C LYS A 82 0.45 -1.91 6.19
N ARG A 83 -0.16 -2.68 5.29
CA ARG A 83 -0.37 -2.31 3.87
C ARG A 83 -1.77 -2.68 3.43
N GLY A 84 -2.34 -1.95 2.50
CA GLY A 84 -3.63 -2.33 1.95
C GLY A 84 -4.43 -1.22 1.35
N VAL A 85 -5.72 -1.52 1.21
CA VAL A 85 -6.77 -0.61 0.79
C VAL A 85 -7.81 -0.50 1.90
N THR A 86 -8.53 0.61 1.95
CA THR A 86 -9.76 0.75 2.74
C THR A 86 -10.94 0.52 1.83
N THR A 87 -12.02 -0.04 2.36
CA THR A 87 -13.23 -0.32 1.60
C THR A 87 -14.38 0.58 2.03
N ALA A 88 -15.16 1.03 1.06
CA ALA A 88 -16.43 1.70 1.28
C ALA A 88 -17.47 1.00 0.39
N GLY A 89 -18.21 0.04 0.97
CA GLY A 89 -19.00 -0.92 0.20
C GLY A 89 -18.07 -1.78 -0.69
N SER A 90 -18.37 -1.82 -1.99
CA SER A 90 -17.54 -2.52 -3.00
C SER A 90 -16.36 -1.68 -3.52
N ILE A 91 -16.28 -0.39 -3.18
CA ILE A 91 -15.17 0.47 -3.63
C ILE A 91 -13.97 0.34 -2.71
N MET A 92 -12.80 0.32 -3.33
CA MET A 92 -11.52 0.22 -2.65
C MET A 92 -10.69 1.47 -2.90
N TYR A 93 -10.27 2.10 -1.80
CA TYR A 93 -9.39 3.27 -1.81
C TYR A 93 -8.01 2.90 -1.31
N ALA A 94 -6.97 3.40 -1.95
CA ALA A 94 -5.62 3.18 -1.48
C ALA A 94 -5.44 3.72 -0.06
N HIS A 95 -4.77 2.95 0.75
CA HIS A 95 -4.37 3.37 2.09
C HIS A 95 -2.85 3.39 2.16
N THR A 96 -2.30 4.47 2.71
CA THR A 96 -0.85 4.57 2.95
C THR A 96 -0.37 3.39 3.79
N GLY A 97 0.51 2.59 3.21
CA GLY A 97 1.20 1.55 3.95
C GLY A 97 2.20 2.16 4.93
N THR A 98 2.31 1.57 6.11
CA THR A 98 3.16 2.07 7.19
C THR A 98 4.09 0.98 7.70
N LEU A 99 5.28 1.38 8.08
CA LEU A 99 6.25 0.58 8.84
C LEU A 99 6.61 1.36 10.09
N SER A 100 6.42 0.74 11.26
CA SER A 100 6.86 1.26 12.55
C SER A 100 7.90 0.33 13.15
N VAL A 101 9.04 0.86 13.52
CA VAL A 101 10.16 0.11 14.10
C VAL A 101 10.48 0.68 15.47
N LYS A 102 10.50 -0.19 16.47
CA LYS A 102 11.07 0.14 17.79
C LYS A 102 12.43 -0.52 17.92
N ALA A 103 13.42 0.26 18.30
CA ALA A 103 14.78 -0.20 18.48
C ALA A 103 15.31 0.22 19.86
N ALA A 104 16.28 -0.55 20.35
CA ALA A 104 17.00 -0.26 21.59
C ALA A 104 18.06 0.83 21.37
N ALA A 105 18.67 1.25 22.47
CA ALA A 105 19.65 2.34 22.53
C ALA A 105 20.89 2.15 21.64
N GLU A 106 21.19 0.92 21.24
CA GLU A 106 22.33 0.62 20.34
C GLU A 106 22.17 1.24 18.96
N LEU A 107 20.93 1.58 18.57
CA LEU A 107 20.67 2.31 17.33
C LEU A 107 20.77 3.81 17.60
N ASP A 108 21.87 4.45 17.19
CA ASP A 108 21.95 5.90 17.06
C ASP A 108 21.68 6.29 15.60
N PRO A 109 20.49 6.86 15.28
CA PRO A 109 20.17 7.21 13.91
C PRO A 109 21.15 8.20 13.27
N ARG A 110 21.68 9.13 14.07
CA ARG A 110 22.64 10.15 13.59
C ARG A 110 23.99 9.52 13.25
N ALA A 111 24.51 8.71 14.16
CA ALA A 111 25.77 8.00 13.93
C ALA A 111 25.66 6.99 12.77
N ALA A 112 24.49 6.39 12.57
CA ALA A 112 24.20 5.51 11.46
C ALA A 112 23.94 6.25 10.12
N GLY A 113 23.86 7.58 10.10
CA GLY A 113 23.59 8.37 8.92
C GLY A 113 22.13 8.22 8.41
N ILE A 114 21.19 7.86 9.28
CA ILE A 114 19.77 7.68 8.94
C ILE A 114 19.09 9.05 8.95
N LEU A 115 18.48 9.39 7.82
CA LEU A 115 17.85 10.69 7.61
C LEU A 115 16.36 10.54 7.31
N TYR A 116 15.61 11.61 7.58
CA TYR A 116 14.23 11.77 7.11
C TYR A 116 14.18 11.66 5.57
N GLY A 117 13.17 10.97 5.04
CA GLY A 117 13.04 10.75 3.60
C GLY A 117 13.91 9.62 3.04
N ALA A 118 14.83 9.05 3.83
CA ALA A 118 15.63 7.93 3.39
C ALA A 118 14.77 6.70 3.09
N GLN A 119 15.17 5.91 2.11
CA GLN A 119 14.49 4.65 1.81
C GLN A 119 14.73 3.63 2.92
N ILE A 120 13.70 2.88 3.24
CA ILE A 120 13.72 1.78 4.19
C ILE A 120 13.02 0.57 3.58
N ARG A 121 13.55 -0.63 3.85
CA ARG A 121 12.91 -1.86 3.43
C ARG A 121 13.07 -2.96 4.47
N LEU A 122 11.99 -3.71 4.68
CA LEU A 122 12.01 -4.97 5.42
C LEU A 122 11.97 -6.10 4.40
N LYS A 123 12.95 -7.00 4.40
CA LYS A 123 13.02 -8.11 3.47
C LYS A 123 13.24 -9.44 4.17
N ASN A 124 12.84 -10.51 3.52
CA ASN A 124 13.19 -11.86 3.92
C ASN A 124 14.61 -12.20 3.42
N THR A 125 15.45 -12.75 4.30
CA THR A 125 16.84 -13.06 3.97
C THR A 125 16.99 -14.26 3.05
N ARG A 126 16.04 -15.22 3.10
CA ARG A 126 16.11 -16.46 2.34
C ARG A 126 15.83 -16.27 0.84
N ASN A 127 14.84 -15.49 0.50
CA ASN A 127 14.44 -15.24 -0.89
C ASN A 127 14.81 -13.84 -1.39
N GLY A 128 15.34 -12.97 -0.52
CA GLY A 128 15.69 -11.59 -0.83
C GLY A 128 14.50 -10.67 -1.12
N GLN A 129 13.25 -11.19 -1.05
CA GLN A 129 12.05 -10.43 -1.39
C GLN A 129 11.67 -9.46 -0.28
N PRO A 130 11.30 -8.22 -0.61
CA PRO A 130 10.81 -7.27 0.36
C PRO A 130 9.42 -7.68 0.86
N ILE A 131 9.15 -7.35 2.12
CA ILE A 131 7.84 -7.41 2.78
C ILE A 131 7.23 -6.01 2.80
N PHE A 132 8.09 -5.00 2.90
CA PHE A 132 7.75 -3.58 2.86
C PHE A 132 8.91 -2.79 2.26
N THR A 133 8.57 -1.80 1.44
CA THR A 133 9.49 -0.78 0.94
C THR A 133 8.82 0.57 1.04
N GLY A 134 9.54 1.56 1.58
CA GLY A 134 8.99 2.89 1.78
C GLY A 134 10.06 3.92 2.12
N PHE A 135 9.65 5.02 2.74
CA PHE A 135 10.50 6.16 3.08
C PHE A 135 10.25 6.55 4.53
N ILE A 136 11.29 6.88 5.25
CA ILE A 136 11.23 7.34 6.64
C ILE A 136 10.49 8.68 6.70
N THR A 137 9.44 8.71 7.49
CA THR A 137 8.60 9.89 7.72
C THR A 137 8.84 10.55 9.07
N ASP A 138 9.31 9.78 10.05
CA ASP A 138 9.60 10.29 11.38
C ASP A 138 10.66 9.44 12.09
N ILE A 139 11.48 10.10 12.92
CA ILE A 139 12.46 9.44 13.77
C ILE A 139 12.36 10.07 15.16
N LYS A 140 11.93 9.29 16.15
CA LYS A 140 11.79 9.70 17.54
C LYS A 140 12.85 9.03 18.40
N VAL A 141 13.55 9.81 19.18
CA VAL A 141 14.52 9.32 20.16
C VAL A 141 14.03 9.76 21.53
N GLU A 142 13.62 8.79 22.35
CA GLU A 142 13.14 9.03 23.70
C GLU A 142 14.25 8.65 24.69
N PRO A 143 14.95 9.65 25.27
CA PRO A 143 16.02 9.37 26.20
C PRO A 143 15.44 8.79 27.51
N GLY A 144 15.94 7.62 27.92
CA GLY A 144 15.64 7.01 29.20
C GLY A 144 16.45 7.63 30.35
N LYS A 145 16.23 7.15 31.59
CA LYS A 145 17.00 7.55 32.75
C LYS A 145 18.49 7.17 32.65
N LYS A 146 18.80 6.13 31.92
CA LYS A 146 20.15 5.71 31.55
C LYS A 146 20.25 5.67 30.04
N ALA A 147 21.44 5.80 29.49
CA ALA A 147 21.66 5.67 28.05
C ALA A 147 21.13 4.34 27.47
N SER A 148 21.25 3.24 28.23
CA SER A 148 20.69 1.93 27.88
C SER A 148 19.17 1.88 27.76
N ASP A 149 18.47 2.83 28.36
CA ASP A 149 17.01 2.86 28.41
C ASP A 149 16.42 3.76 27.31
N THR A 150 17.28 4.31 26.43
CA THR A 150 16.85 5.11 25.28
C THR A 150 16.08 4.24 24.30
N ALA A 151 14.90 4.67 23.91
CA ALA A 151 14.11 4.04 22.89
C ALA A 151 14.15 4.85 21.59
N VAL A 152 14.31 4.18 20.46
CA VAL A 152 14.27 4.78 19.13
C VAL A 152 13.06 4.22 18.39
N THR A 153 12.24 5.12 17.86
CA THR A 153 11.12 4.75 16.98
C THR A 153 11.34 5.36 15.61
N ILE A 154 11.30 4.53 14.58
CA ILE A 154 11.37 4.95 13.17
C ILE A 154 10.02 4.65 12.53
N GLU A 155 9.40 5.68 11.99
CA GLU A 155 8.15 5.56 11.22
C GLU A 155 8.45 5.75 9.74
N ALA A 156 7.83 4.94 8.90
CA ALA A 156 7.96 5.05 7.46
C ALA A 156 6.62 4.85 6.77
N ALA A 157 6.48 5.44 5.60
CA ALA A 157 5.33 5.31 4.74
C ALA A 157 5.74 4.81 3.34
N ASP A 158 4.82 4.17 2.65
CA ASP A 158 5.02 3.72 1.28
C ASP A 158 4.82 4.84 0.24
N THR A 159 4.84 4.47 -1.03
CA THR A 159 4.71 5.40 -2.17
C THR A 159 3.34 6.08 -2.24
N VAL A 160 2.28 5.51 -1.63
CA VAL A 160 0.94 6.14 -1.57
C VAL A 160 1.02 7.51 -0.89
N ALA A 161 1.81 7.64 0.19
CA ALA A 161 1.99 8.92 0.88
C ALA A 161 2.57 10.01 -0.03
N LYS A 162 3.50 9.67 -0.92
CA LYS A 162 4.05 10.62 -1.91
C LYS A 162 2.98 11.09 -2.89
N VAL A 163 2.20 10.15 -3.43
CA VAL A 163 1.13 10.45 -4.37
C VAL A 163 0.04 11.30 -3.72
N ALA A 164 -0.29 11.04 -2.46
CA ALA A 164 -1.25 11.82 -1.70
C ALA A 164 -0.81 13.29 -1.47
N SER A 165 0.50 13.56 -1.48
CA SER A 165 1.04 14.93 -1.29
C SER A 165 1.10 15.76 -2.58
N ILE A 166 0.86 15.15 -3.75
CA ILE A 166 0.94 15.83 -5.05
C ILE A 166 -0.44 16.36 -5.43
N THR A 167 -0.59 17.68 -5.60
CA THR A 167 -1.82 18.31 -6.12
C THR A 167 -1.82 18.37 -7.63
N ARG A 168 -2.96 18.06 -8.25
CA ARG A 168 -3.13 18.03 -9.72
C ARG A 168 -4.52 18.51 -10.15
N TYR A 169 -4.58 18.98 -11.39
CA TYR A 169 -5.81 19.15 -12.14
C TYR A 169 -6.03 17.91 -13.02
N GLY A 170 -7.26 17.41 -13.06
CA GLY A 170 -7.61 16.22 -13.85
C GLY A 170 -7.84 16.52 -15.32
N ALA A 171 -8.28 17.74 -15.70
CA ALA A 171 -8.57 18.12 -17.09
C ALA A 171 -7.35 18.03 -17.99
N ARG A 172 -7.58 17.70 -19.25
CA ARG A 172 -6.52 17.74 -20.28
C ARG A 172 -6.25 19.18 -20.71
N PRO A 173 -4.97 19.53 -20.99
CA PRO A 173 -4.63 20.86 -21.47
C PRO A 173 -5.29 21.22 -22.81
N ASP A 174 -5.63 20.24 -23.64
CA ASP A 174 -6.23 20.38 -24.98
C ASP A 174 -7.77 20.44 -24.97
N GLY A 175 -8.38 20.71 -23.83
CA GLY A 175 -9.80 21.01 -23.74
C GLY A 175 -10.72 19.84 -23.38
N GLY A 176 -10.22 18.91 -22.60
CA GLY A 176 -11.03 18.06 -21.74
C GLY A 176 -12.19 17.31 -22.40
N ARG A 177 -11.90 16.42 -23.30
CA ARG A 177 -12.91 15.45 -23.82
C ARG A 177 -12.93 14.20 -22.95
N LEU A 178 -13.94 13.37 -23.14
CA LEU A 178 -13.96 12.01 -22.61
C LEU A 178 -12.63 11.33 -23.00
N GLU A 179 -12.03 10.68 -22.03
CA GLU A 179 -10.73 10.03 -22.15
C GLU A 179 -10.86 8.57 -21.75
N ASN A 180 -10.12 7.70 -22.39
CA ASN A 180 -10.03 6.31 -21.96
C ASN A 180 -9.38 6.24 -20.57
N TRP A 181 -9.88 5.36 -19.71
CA TRP A 181 -9.41 5.20 -18.32
C TRP A 181 -7.89 5.01 -18.23
N GLU A 182 -7.33 4.10 -19.03
CA GLU A 182 -5.88 3.86 -19.00
C GLU A 182 -5.08 5.11 -19.40
N SER A 183 -5.54 5.83 -20.42
CA SER A 183 -4.91 7.08 -20.86
C SER A 183 -4.93 8.13 -19.74
N ARG A 184 -6.05 8.21 -18.99
CA ARG A 184 -6.17 9.08 -17.82
C ARG A 184 -5.16 8.71 -16.75
N VAL A 185 -5.08 7.43 -16.36
CA VAL A 185 -4.15 6.95 -15.36
C VAL A 185 -2.70 7.24 -15.76
N ARG A 186 -2.30 6.91 -16.99
CA ARG A 186 -0.94 7.18 -17.50
C ARG A 186 -0.61 8.67 -17.49
N ARG A 187 -1.56 9.52 -17.85
CA ARG A 187 -1.38 10.96 -17.84
C ARG A 187 -1.22 11.51 -16.42
N LEU A 188 -2.02 11.04 -15.47
CA LEU A 188 -1.89 11.41 -14.06
C LEU A 188 -0.52 10.99 -13.53
N MET A 189 -0.13 9.74 -13.73
CA MET A 189 1.15 9.20 -13.24
C MET A 189 2.36 9.82 -13.95
N GLY A 190 2.25 10.19 -15.22
CA GLY A 190 3.31 10.91 -15.94
C GLY A 190 3.68 12.26 -15.31
N SER A 191 2.84 12.81 -14.44
CA SER A 191 3.11 14.02 -13.67
C SER A 191 3.72 13.77 -12.30
N ALA A 192 3.93 12.52 -11.91
CA ALA A 192 4.52 12.10 -10.64
C ALA A 192 5.96 11.59 -10.87
N PRO A 193 6.98 12.46 -10.84
CA PRO A 193 8.36 12.04 -11.09
C PRO A 193 8.82 11.07 -9.99
N ASN A 194 9.62 10.09 -10.41
CA ASN A 194 10.24 9.09 -9.51
C ASN A 194 9.24 8.23 -8.71
N VAL A 195 8.03 8.03 -9.24
CA VAL A 195 7.05 7.09 -8.71
C VAL A 195 6.96 5.90 -9.66
N ALA A 196 7.37 4.72 -9.20
CA ALA A 196 7.20 3.48 -9.94
C ALA A 196 5.73 3.04 -9.90
N TYR A 197 5.17 2.68 -11.05
CA TYR A 197 3.80 2.17 -11.14
C TYR A 197 3.64 1.15 -12.26
N GLU A 198 2.64 0.28 -12.10
CA GLU A 198 2.21 -0.70 -13.09
C GLU A 198 0.69 -0.65 -13.24
N ILE A 199 0.18 -1.04 -14.40
CA ILE A 199 -1.24 -1.16 -14.70
C ILE A 199 -1.52 -2.62 -15.07
N PRO A 200 -1.72 -3.51 -14.08
CA PRO A 200 -1.91 -4.96 -14.33
C PRO A 200 -3.19 -5.30 -15.07
N SER A 201 -4.22 -4.48 -14.92
CA SER A 201 -5.47 -4.61 -15.67
C SER A 201 -5.95 -3.26 -16.18
N THR A 202 -6.53 -3.24 -17.38
CA THR A 202 -6.99 -2.03 -18.06
C THR A 202 -8.49 -2.07 -18.33
N SER A 203 -9.10 -0.90 -18.53
CA SER A 203 -10.50 -0.78 -18.95
C SER A 203 -10.59 0.14 -20.16
N TYR A 204 -11.49 -0.20 -21.08
CA TYR A 204 -11.89 0.68 -22.19
C TYR A 204 -12.93 1.72 -21.80
N ALA A 205 -13.37 1.73 -20.55
CA ALA A 205 -14.31 2.73 -20.04
C ALA A 205 -13.79 4.14 -20.29
N LEU A 206 -14.72 5.01 -20.65
CA LEU A 206 -14.44 6.45 -20.76
C LEU A 206 -14.64 7.10 -19.40
N VAL A 207 -13.83 8.11 -19.11
CA VAL A 207 -13.94 8.96 -17.94
C VAL A 207 -14.16 10.42 -18.36
N CYS A 208 -14.95 11.15 -17.60
CA CYS A 208 -15.23 12.57 -17.90
C CYS A 208 -13.99 13.45 -17.70
N PRO A 209 -13.95 14.60 -18.37
CA PRO A 209 -12.97 15.64 -18.05
C PRO A 209 -13.23 16.18 -16.64
N THR A 210 -12.22 16.71 -15.98
CA THR A 210 -12.39 17.35 -14.67
C THR A 210 -11.39 18.48 -14.48
N VAL A 211 -11.84 19.54 -13.84
CA VAL A 211 -11.01 20.67 -13.36
C VAL A 211 -10.85 20.64 -11.84
N TRP A 212 -11.20 19.54 -11.24
CA TRP A 212 -11.09 19.34 -9.80
C TRP A 212 -9.64 19.44 -9.37
N GLU A 213 -9.33 20.39 -8.50
CA GLU A 213 -8.01 20.57 -7.91
C GLU A 213 -7.94 19.79 -6.59
N THR A 214 -7.27 18.66 -6.63
CA THR A 214 -7.12 17.79 -5.49
C THR A 214 -5.82 17.01 -5.57
N SER A 215 -5.58 16.12 -4.62
CA SER A 215 -4.39 15.27 -4.64
C SER A 215 -4.42 14.28 -5.82
N LEU A 216 -3.24 13.87 -6.28
CA LEU A 216 -3.13 12.82 -7.28
C LEU A 216 -3.76 11.52 -6.79
N ALA A 217 -3.67 11.21 -5.49
CA ALA A 217 -4.35 10.07 -4.88
C ALA A 217 -5.86 10.14 -5.06
N ALA A 218 -6.50 11.28 -4.78
CA ALA A 218 -7.95 11.45 -4.95
C ALA A 218 -8.38 11.31 -6.43
N HIS A 219 -7.55 11.78 -7.38
CA HIS A 219 -7.80 11.55 -8.80
C HIS A 219 -7.70 10.07 -9.20
N LEU A 220 -6.75 9.32 -8.64
CA LEU A 220 -6.64 7.88 -8.85
C LEU A 220 -7.81 7.14 -8.22
N ASP A 221 -8.22 7.54 -7.00
CA ASP A 221 -9.39 6.97 -6.32
C ASP A 221 -10.66 7.15 -7.16
N ALA A 222 -10.93 8.38 -7.63
CA ALA A 222 -12.09 8.65 -8.48
C ALA A 222 -12.04 7.90 -9.81
N ALA A 223 -10.86 7.81 -10.44
CA ALA A 223 -10.69 7.07 -11.69
C ALA A 223 -10.89 5.57 -11.50
N THR A 224 -10.34 4.96 -10.45
CA THR A 224 -10.50 3.52 -10.17
C THR A 224 -11.92 3.20 -9.70
N ALA A 225 -12.53 4.05 -8.85
CA ALA A 225 -13.92 3.91 -8.44
C ALA A 225 -14.87 3.87 -9.65
N THR A 226 -14.60 4.67 -10.69
CA THR A 226 -15.42 4.71 -11.92
C THR A 226 -15.53 3.35 -12.61
N VAL A 227 -14.49 2.52 -12.55
CA VAL A 227 -14.45 1.20 -13.21
C VAL A 227 -14.58 0.03 -12.22
N GLY A 228 -14.82 0.31 -10.93
CA GLY A 228 -14.86 -0.73 -9.90
C GLY A 228 -13.49 -1.34 -9.60
N GLY A 229 -12.44 -0.62 -9.93
CA GLY A 229 -11.05 -1.02 -9.73
C GLY A 229 -10.50 -0.63 -8.36
N ALA A 230 -9.19 -0.76 -8.25
CA ALA A 230 -8.44 -0.38 -7.05
C ALA A 230 -7.00 -0.03 -7.39
N TRP A 231 -6.35 0.70 -6.51
CA TRP A 231 -4.91 0.88 -6.57
C TRP A 231 -4.29 0.78 -5.18
N TYR A 232 -3.05 0.34 -5.10
CA TYR A 232 -2.33 0.14 -3.85
C TYR A 232 -0.83 0.15 -4.10
N CYS A 233 -0.05 0.23 -3.03
CA CYS A 233 1.39 0.02 -3.09
C CYS A 233 1.70 -1.45 -2.74
N ASP A 234 2.44 -2.13 -3.62
CA ASP A 234 2.90 -3.48 -3.36
C ASP A 234 4.07 -3.48 -2.35
N ARG A 235 4.53 -4.68 -1.96
CA ARG A 235 5.66 -4.81 -1.04
C ARG A 235 6.99 -4.26 -1.56
N GLN A 236 7.11 -4.08 -2.88
CA GLN A 236 8.32 -3.56 -3.55
C GLN A 236 8.36 -2.04 -3.59
N GLY A 237 7.26 -1.37 -3.21
CA GLY A 237 7.12 0.09 -3.27
C GLY A 237 6.58 0.59 -4.60
N THR A 238 6.10 -0.31 -5.47
CA THR A 238 5.51 0.01 -6.77
C THR A 238 3.99 0.15 -6.63
N LEU A 239 3.41 1.18 -7.23
CA LEU A 239 1.97 1.35 -7.26
C LEU A 239 1.36 0.40 -8.30
N GLN A 240 0.42 -0.40 -7.87
CA GLN A 240 -0.39 -1.28 -8.71
C GLN A 240 -1.75 -0.60 -8.93
N ILE A 241 -2.09 -0.24 -10.18
CA ILE A 241 -3.32 0.48 -10.52
C ILE A 241 -4.15 -0.43 -11.43
N CYS A 242 -5.22 -0.99 -10.90
CA CYS A 242 -6.02 -2.02 -11.53
C CYS A 242 -7.40 -1.50 -11.89
N ALA A 243 -7.86 -1.74 -13.12
CA ALA A 243 -9.24 -1.49 -13.53
C ALA A 243 -10.23 -2.47 -12.88
N TYR A 244 -9.77 -3.63 -12.47
CA TYR A 244 -10.50 -4.63 -11.70
C TYR A 244 -9.52 -5.45 -10.85
N PRO A 245 -9.95 -5.93 -9.68
CA PRO A 245 -9.11 -6.73 -8.80
C PRO A 245 -8.62 -8.01 -9.49
N PRO A 246 -7.43 -8.52 -9.14
CA PRO A 246 -6.92 -9.78 -9.65
C PRO A 246 -7.89 -10.94 -9.40
N GLN A 247 -8.18 -11.74 -10.43
CA GLN A 247 -9.06 -12.91 -10.35
C GLN A 247 -8.33 -14.22 -10.09
N GLN A 248 -7.00 -14.20 -10.10
CA GLN A 248 -6.18 -15.39 -9.93
C GLN A 248 -5.50 -15.39 -8.56
N TYR A 249 -5.38 -16.57 -7.98
CA TYR A 249 -4.59 -16.77 -6.77
C TYR A 249 -3.11 -16.43 -7.03
N LYS A 250 -2.58 -15.47 -6.32
CA LYS A 250 -1.13 -15.26 -6.24
C LYS A 250 -0.50 -16.09 -5.12
N THR A 251 -1.27 -16.40 -4.07
CA THR A 251 -0.85 -17.22 -2.95
C THR A 251 -1.67 -18.50 -2.91
N ASN A 252 -1.00 -19.65 -2.92
CA ASN A 252 -1.67 -20.96 -2.76
C ASN A 252 -2.00 -21.24 -1.28
N VAL A 253 -2.44 -20.22 -0.54
CA VAL A 253 -2.73 -20.34 0.90
C VAL A 253 -4.23 -20.45 1.10
N ALA A 254 -4.65 -21.52 1.77
CA ALA A 254 -5.98 -21.65 2.33
C ALA A 254 -5.90 -21.45 3.85
N LEU A 255 -6.82 -20.67 4.41
CA LEU A 255 -6.93 -20.40 5.83
C LEU A 255 -8.06 -21.24 6.42
N THR A 256 -7.83 -21.97 7.51
CA THR A 256 -8.82 -22.87 8.13
C THR A 256 -8.92 -22.66 9.64
N ASP A 257 -10.12 -22.84 10.17
CA ASP A 257 -10.40 -22.91 11.62
C ASP A 257 -10.07 -24.27 12.25
N SER A 258 -9.87 -25.31 11.43
CA SER A 258 -9.57 -26.65 11.89
C SER A 258 -8.08 -26.95 11.96
N TYR A 259 -7.65 -27.62 13.04
CA TYR A 259 -6.31 -28.18 13.16
C TYR A 259 -6.16 -29.51 12.41
N GLU A 260 -7.25 -30.09 11.92
CA GLU A 260 -7.20 -31.33 11.16
C GLU A 260 -6.48 -31.07 9.83
N ARG A 261 -5.38 -31.76 9.67
CA ARG A 261 -4.54 -31.66 8.48
C ARG A 261 -5.34 -32.13 7.27
N THR A 262 -5.72 -31.24 6.41
CA THR A 262 -6.27 -31.60 5.10
C THR A 262 -5.21 -32.17 4.14
N GLY A 263 -4.04 -32.59 4.62
CA GLY A 263 -2.96 -33.20 3.83
C GLY A 263 -2.28 -32.28 2.83
N LYS A 264 -2.66 -31.01 2.75
CA LYS A 264 -2.04 -30.01 1.88
C LYS A 264 -1.14 -29.10 2.71
N ILE A 265 0.11 -28.94 2.27
CA ILE A 265 1.13 -28.08 2.89
C ILE A 265 0.67 -26.62 2.99
N ASP A 266 -0.28 -26.23 2.15
CA ASP A 266 -0.71 -24.84 1.94
C ASP A 266 -1.95 -24.43 2.75
N THR A 267 -2.44 -25.30 3.66
CA THR A 267 -3.57 -24.96 4.54
C THR A 267 -3.04 -24.52 5.90
N TRP A 268 -3.36 -23.29 6.28
CA TRP A 268 -2.88 -22.69 7.51
C TRP A 268 -4.02 -22.48 8.50
N HIS A 269 -3.77 -22.86 9.74
CA HIS A 269 -4.72 -22.63 10.81
C HIS A 269 -4.68 -21.14 11.21
N TYR A 270 -5.83 -20.47 11.17
CA TYR A 270 -5.99 -19.18 11.81
C TYR A 270 -6.43 -19.34 13.26
N THR A 271 -5.87 -18.51 14.14
CA THR A 271 -6.12 -18.57 15.58
C THR A 271 -7.22 -17.62 16.01
N ASP A 272 -7.54 -16.66 15.15
CA ASP A 272 -8.44 -15.57 15.47
C ASP A 272 -9.18 -15.16 14.20
N ALA A 273 -10.49 -15.23 14.22
CA ALA A 273 -11.34 -14.79 13.12
C ALA A 273 -12.35 -13.78 13.65
N LYS A 274 -12.42 -12.66 13.00
CA LYS A 274 -13.39 -11.62 13.28
C LYS A 274 -14.48 -11.66 12.21
N ALA A 275 -15.66 -12.07 12.59
CA ALA A 275 -16.88 -11.85 11.80
C ALA A 275 -17.59 -10.62 12.37
N THR A 276 -17.85 -9.65 11.55
CA THR A 276 -18.49 -8.41 11.99
C THR A 276 -19.80 -8.23 11.24
N TRP A 277 -20.85 -8.01 12.01
CA TRP A 277 -22.13 -7.53 11.49
C TRP A 277 -22.45 -6.23 12.23
N GLN A 278 -22.19 -5.11 11.58
CA GLN A 278 -22.39 -3.79 12.15
C GLN A 278 -23.49 -3.07 11.37
N ALA A 279 -24.47 -2.51 12.07
CA ALA A 279 -25.57 -1.77 11.45
C ALA A 279 -25.05 -0.58 10.62
N GLU A 280 -23.89 0.00 11.00
CA GLU A 280 -23.22 1.07 10.27
C GLU A 280 -22.71 0.66 8.87
N ASN A 281 -22.54 -0.64 8.63
CA ASN A 281 -22.16 -1.18 7.32
C ASN A 281 -23.36 -1.46 6.42
N ILE A 282 -24.58 -1.29 6.93
CA ILE A 282 -25.80 -1.44 6.15
C ILE A 282 -26.05 -0.15 5.38
N VAL A 283 -25.63 -0.14 4.13
CA VAL A 283 -25.82 1.02 3.24
C VAL A 283 -27.25 1.07 2.76
N SER A 284 -27.93 2.17 3.05
CA SER A 284 -29.32 2.45 2.60
C SER A 284 -29.39 3.56 1.54
N ARG A 285 -28.30 4.29 1.37
CA ARG A 285 -28.17 5.38 0.40
C ARG A 285 -26.77 5.41 -0.16
N VAL A 286 -26.65 5.58 -1.47
CA VAL A 286 -25.37 5.82 -2.16
C VAL A 286 -25.45 7.17 -2.84
N GLU A 287 -24.44 8.01 -2.63
CA GLU A 287 -24.24 9.30 -3.30
C GLU A 287 -22.94 9.22 -4.09
N ALA A 288 -23.04 9.16 -5.42
CA ALA A 288 -21.91 9.19 -6.33
C ALA A 288 -21.70 10.62 -6.86
N THR A 289 -20.69 11.31 -6.36
CA THR A 289 -20.31 12.64 -6.85
C THR A 289 -19.47 12.48 -8.10
N VAL A 290 -19.94 13.01 -9.21
CA VAL A 290 -19.19 13.04 -10.47
C VAL A 290 -18.51 14.40 -10.59
N HIS A 291 -17.16 14.39 -10.63
CA HIS A 291 -16.36 15.60 -10.84
C HIS A 291 -16.17 15.85 -12.33
N ASP A 292 -17.22 16.37 -12.97
CA ASP A 292 -17.23 16.68 -14.40
C ASP A 292 -16.80 18.12 -14.66
N ALA A 293 -16.44 18.41 -15.90
CA ALA A 293 -16.11 19.74 -16.35
C ALA A 293 -16.72 20.02 -17.74
N ALA A 294 -17.21 21.24 -17.91
CA ALA A 294 -17.77 21.69 -19.17
C ALA A 294 -17.21 23.08 -19.53
N PRO A 295 -17.06 23.41 -20.82
CA PRO A 295 -16.69 24.75 -21.24
C PRO A 295 -17.86 25.71 -21.00
N ASN A 296 -17.56 26.93 -20.50
CA ASN A 296 -18.49 28.04 -20.47
C ASN A 296 -18.63 28.71 -21.85
N ASP A 297 -19.43 29.77 -21.95
CA ASP A 297 -19.66 30.52 -23.21
C ASP A 297 -18.38 31.12 -23.77
N SER A 298 -17.35 31.39 -22.97
CA SER A 298 -16.03 31.89 -23.39
C SER A 298 -15.06 30.74 -23.74
N GLY A 299 -15.46 29.47 -23.64
CA GLY A 299 -14.61 28.31 -23.91
C GLY A 299 -13.69 27.93 -22.76
N GLU A 300 -13.80 28.55 -21.58
CA GLU A 300 -13.06 28.14 -20.40
C GLU A 300 -13.72 26.94 -19.73
N TRP A 301 -12.92 25.97 -19.35
CA TRP A 301 -13.39 24.79 -18.61
C TRP A 301 -13.68 25.12 -17.15
N ARG A 302 -14.89 24.76 -16.71
CA ARG A 302 -15.36 24.94 -15.33
C ARG A 302 -15.95 23.65 -14.79
N ALA A 303 -15.97 23.53 -13.47
CA ALA A 303 -16.60 22.42 -12.79
C ALA A 303 -18.09 22.35 -13.16
N ALA A 304 -18.54 21.17 -13.51
CA ALA A 304 -19.93 20.82 -13.84
C ALA A 304 -20.37 19.61 -13.01
N ASP A 305 -19.97 19.59 -11.75
CA ASP A 305 -20.19 18.47 -10.83
C ASP A 305 -21.67 18.19 -10.62
N TYR A 306 -22.01 16.92 -10.48
CA TYR A 306 -23.36 16.49 -10.12
C TYR A 306 -23.31 15.23 -9.24
N VAL A 307 -24.41 14.95 -8.54
CA VAL A 307 -24.52 13.79 -7.65
C VAL A 307 -25.60 12.84 -8.18
N ALA A 308 -25.22 11.59 -8.40
CA ALA A 308 -26.14 10.49 -8.64
C ALA A 308 -26.52 9.86 -7.28
N VAL A 309 -27.79 9.56 -7.07
CA VAL A 309 -28.31 9.10 -5.78
C VAL A 309 -29.14 7.84 -5.97
N ALA A 310 -28.79 6.77 -5.25
CA ALA A 310 -29.61 5.58 -5.09
C ALA A 310 -30.05 5.42 -3.62
N VAL A 311 -31.30 5.02 -3.38
CA VAL A 311 -31.85 4.86 -2.04
C VAL A 311 -32.65 3.57 -1.95
N GLU A 312 -32.45 2.80 -0.86
CA GLU A 312 -33.25 1.65 -0.48
C GLU A 312 -34.08 2.00 0.77
N PRO A 313 -35.36 2.41 0.58
CA PRO A 313 -36.18 2.90 1.68
C PRO A 313 -36.42 1.89 2.80
N THR A 314 -36.49 0.60 2.46
CA THR A 314 -36.74 -0.48 3.42
C THR A 314 -35.58 -0.60 4.41
N ARG A 315 -34.36 -0.54 3.94
CA ARG A 315 -33.13 -0.53 4.77
C ARG A 315 -33.06 0.72 5.63
N ALA A 316 -33.39 1.89 5.05
CA ALA A 316 -33.40 3.16 5.76
C ALA A 316 -34.38 3.14 6.95
N THR A 317 -35.55 2.55 6.76
CA THR A 317 -36.59 2.44 7.81
C THR A 317 -36.18 1.43 8.90
N ALA A 318 -35.58 0.30 8.52
CA ALA A 318 -35.26 -0.76 9.46
C ALA A 318 -34.07 -0.43 10.35
N TRP A 319 -33.05 0.30 9.82
CA TRP A 319 -31.72 0.41 10.46
C TRP A 319 -31.22 1.86 10.64
N GLY A 320 -32.02 2.86 10.30
CA GLY A 320 -31.65 4.27 10.46
C GLY A 320 -30.74 4.84 9.38
N GLY A 321 -30.38 4.06 8.37
CA GLY A 321 -29.79 4.47 7.12
C GLY A 321 -28.38 5.06 7.15
N SER A 322 -27.37 4.32 6.72
CA SER A 322 -26.05 4.89 6.41
C SER A 322 -25.97 5.33 4.95
N THR A 323 -25.25 6.43 4.70
CA THR A 323 -24.98 6.95 3.37
C THR A 323 -23.54 6.65 2.99
N LEU A 324 -23.37 5.92 1.89
CA LEU A 324 -22.08 5.74 1.25
C LEU A 324 -21.86 6.89 0.25
N LYS A 325 -20.77 7.63 0.42
CA LYS A 325 -20.36 8.70 -0.50
C LYS A 325 -19.12 8.26 -1.27
N ILE A 326 -19.15 8.47 -2.58
CA ILE A 326 -18.04 8.16 -3.47
C ILE A 326 -17.78 9.31 -4.43
N ASP A 327 -16.53 9.51 -4.79
CA ASP A 327 -16.11 10.39 -5.87
C ASP A 327 -15.84 9.56 -7.11
N THR A 328 -16.28 10.03 -8.29
CA THR A 328 -16.18 9.29 -9.54
C THR A 328 -15.96 10.23 -10.72
N LEU A 329 -15.49 9.70 -11.84
CA LEU A 329 -15.34 10.35 -13.12
C LEU A 329 -16.26 9.70 -14.17
N ALA A 330 -17.47 9.30 -13.79
CA ALA A 330 -18.41 8.66 -14.70
C ALA A 330 -18.67 9.51 -15.96
N PRO A 331 -18.68 8.92 -17.15
CA PRO A 331 -18.76 9.68 -18.42
C PRO A 331 -20.13 10.28 -18.70
N SER A 332 -21.15 9.89 -17.94
CA SER A 332 -22.51 10.41 -18.06
C SER A 332 -23.32 10.17 -16.79
N ARG A 333 -24.40 10.93 -16.64
CA ARG A 333 -25.33 10.78 -15.52
C ARG A 333 -25.95 9.38 -15.46
N PHE A 334 -26.28 8.80 -16.61
CA PHE A 334 -26.82 7.45 -16.69
C PHE A 334 -25.86 6.41 -16.07
N ILE A 335 -24.59 6.46 -16.41
CA ILE A 335 -23.58 5.55 -15.85
C ILE A 335 -23.41 5.79 -14.34
N ALA A 336 -23.42 7.05 -13.89
CA ALA A 336 -23.31 7.35 -12.45
C ALA A 336 -24.54 6.82 -11.67
N ASP A 337 -25.75 6.94 -12.21
CA ASP A 337 -26.97 6.41 -11.60
C ASP A 337 -26.92 4.87 -11.53
N GLU A 338 -26.49 4.19 -12.61
CA GLU A 338 -26.29 2.72 -12.64
C GLU A 338 -25.23 2.27 -11.61
N MET A 339 -24.12 3.01 -11.49
CA MET A 339 -23.10 2.73 -10.49
C MET A 339 -23.66 2.83 -9.07
N ALA A 340 -24.37 3.92 -8.75
CA ALA A 340 -24.95 4.11 -7.43
C ALA A 340 -25.97 2.99 -7.10
N GLN A 341 -26.79 2.58 -8.06
CA GLN A 341 -27.75 1.49 -7.88
C GLN A 341 -27.07 0.13 -7.70
N THR A 342 -26.01 -0.16 -8.47
CA THR A 342 -25.26 -1.40 -8.36
C THR A 342 -24.61 -1.51 -6.99
N MET A 343 -23.94 -0.46 -6.53
CA MET A 343 -23.33 -0.42 -5.20
C MET A 343 -24.33 -0.61 -4.07
N LEU A 344 -25.52 -0.03 -4.21
CA LEU A 344 -26.59 -0.21 -3.23
C LEU A 344 -27.08 -1.66 -3.18
N LYS A 345 -27.14 -2.35 -4.31
CA LYS A 345 -27.53 -3.78 -4.39
C LYS A 345 -26.45 -4.70 -3.82
N GLU A 346 -25.19 -4.37 -4.02
CA GLU A 346 -24.04 -5.19 -3.57
C GLU A 346 -23.70 -4.99 -2.10
N ALA A 347 -24.31 -4.00 -1.43
CA ALA A 347 -24.14 -3.78 -0.01
C ALA A 347 -24.58 -5.04 0.78
N LEU A 348 -23.65 -5.60 1.55
CA LEU A 348 -23.88 -6.87 2.26
C LEU A 348 -24.84 -6.71 3.44
N ASP A 349 -25.83 -7.59 3.50
CA ASP A 349 -26.82 -7.65 4.57
C ASP A 349 -26.54 -8.76 5.61
N TYR A 350 -25.41 -9.48 5.50
CA TYR A 350 -25.07 -10.63 6.33
C TYR A 350 -23.63 -10.55 6.87
N PRO A 351 -23.37 -11.19 8.02
CA PRO A 351 -22.04 -11.20 8.60
C PRO A 351 -21.07 -12.01 7.73
N THR A 352 -19.91 -11.44 7.48
CA THR A 352 -18.82 -12.10 6.77
C THR A 352 -17.58 -12.15 7.62
N VAL A 353 -16.67 -13.09 7.33
CA VAL A 353 -15.34 -13.09 7.96
C VAL A 353 -14.59 -11.86 7.46
N SER A 354 -14.48 -10.85 8.31
CA SER A 354 -13.85 -9.56 7.95
C SER A 354 -12.36 -9.52 8.23
N ALA A 355 -11.86 -10.37 9.12
CA ALA A 355 -10.43 -10.48 9.40
C ALA A 355 -10.07 -11.86 9.95
N VAL A 356 -8.87 -12.31 9.63
CA VAL A 356 -8.26 -13.52 10.18
C VAL A 356 -6.84 -13.24 10.63
N ALA A 357 -6.42 -13.88 11.72
CA ALA A 357 -5.05 -13.79 12.18
C ALA A 357 -4.41 -15.18 12.31
N PHE A 358 -3.16 -15.30 11.94
CA PHE A 358 -2.38 -16.51 12.03
C PHE A 358 -0.92 -16.22 12.41
N TRP A 359 -0.24 -17.28 12.84
CA TRP A 359 1.15 -17.23 13.27
C TRP A 359 1.99 -18.08 12.32
N PRO A 360 2.78 -17.47 11.39
CA PRO A 360 3.70 -18.21 10.53
C PRO A 360 4.67 -19.08 11.35
N VAL A 361 5.06 -18.61 12.53
CA VAL A 361 5.99 -19.26 13.46
C VAL A 361 5.24 -20.07 14.52
N SER A 362 4.45 -21.06 14.10
CA SER A 362 3.79 -21.95 15.04
C SER A 362 4.77 -22.98 15.63
N GLN A 363 4.65 -23.29 16.94
CA GLN A 363 5.46 -24.31 17.60
C GLN A 363 5.15 -25.75 17.14
N ARG A 364 4.05 -25.96 16.44
CA ARG A 364 3.55 -27.27 16.01
C ARG A 364 4.05 -27.74 14.65
N ILE A 365 4.89 -26.96 14.00
CA ILE A 365 5.47 -27.26 12.68
C ILE A 365 6.99 -27.36 12.78
N ASP A 366 7.61 -28.12 11.87
CA ASP A 366 9.06 -28.22 11.78
C ASP A 366 9.71 -26.92 11.28
N ASN A 367 11.03 -26.85 11.31
CA ASN A 367 11.75 -25.64 10.95
C ASN A 367 11.62 -25.28 9.46
N ASP A 368 11.58 -26.27 8.57
CA ASP A 368 11.47 -26.01 7.13
C ASP A 368 10.10 -25.45 6.80
N GLN A 369 9.04 -26.05 7.37
CA GLN A 369 7.67 -25.54 7.26
C GLN A 369 7.52 -24.12 7.83
N ARG A 370 8.20 -23.82 8.95
CA ARG A 370 8.22 -22.45 9.50
C ARG A 370 8.83 -21.45 8.55
N GLN A 371 9.99 -21.81 7.97
CA GLN A 371 10.67 -20.95 7.01
C GLN A 371 9.80 -20.71 5.79
N ASP A 372 9.17 -21.73 5.25
CA ASP A 372 8.28 -21.60 4.09
C ASP A 372 7.04 -20.76 4.41
N ARG A 373 6.45 -20.91 5.59
CA ARG A 373 5.31 -20.08 6.01
C ARG A 373 5.70 -18.62 6.23
N MET A 374 6.86 -18.34 6.83
CA MET A 374 7.36 -16.97 6.96
C MET A 374 7.63 -16.34 5.59
N ASN A 375 8.20 -17.11 4.66
CA ASN A 375 8.40 -16.66 3.28
C ASN A 375 7.07 -16.31 2.61
N THR A 376 6.11 -17.21 2.67
CA THR A 376 4.81 -17.03 2.02
C THR A 376 4.02 -15.90 2.67
N ALA A 377 4.02 -15.80 4.01
CA ALA A 377 3.35 -14.70 4.72
C ALA A 377 3.90 -13.32 4.31
N GLY A 378 5.23 -13.23 4.11
CA GLY A 378 5.88 -12.00 3.65
C GLY A 378 5.59 -11.66 2.19
N LEU A 379 5.11 -12.62 1.39
CA LEU A 379 4.80 -12.42 -0.04
C LEU A 379 3.34 -12.04 -0.29
N ILE A 380 2.48 -12.07 0.72
CA ILE A 380 1.07 -11.71 0.60
C ILE A 380 0.96 -10.21 0.30
N ASP A 381 0.27 -9.87 -0.77
CA ASP A 381 -0.01 -8.48 -1.16
C ASP A 381 -1.52 -8.15 -1.01
N PRO A 382 -1.87 -6.88 -0.86
CA PRO A 382 -3.27 -6.44 -0.98
C PRO A 382 -3.87 -6.88 -2.32
N LEU A 383 -5.15 -7.18 -2.31
CA LEU A 383 -5.94 -7.71 -3.42
C LEU A 383 -5.61 -9.15 -3.85
N ASP A 384 -4.66 -9.82 -3.22
CA ASP A 384 -4.50 -11.27 -3.42
C ASP A 384 -5.79 -12.00 -3.00
N LEU A 385 -6.10 -13.07 -3.73
CA LEU A 385 -7.27 -13.90 -3.45
C LEU A 385 -6.87 -15.03 -2.50
N VAL A 386 -7.66 -15.27 -1.46
CA VAL A 386 -7.44 -16.33 -0.47
C VAL A 386 -8.70 -17.18 -0.29
N GLU A 387 -8.51 -18.48 -0.10
CA GLU A 387 -9.59 -19.39 0.33
C GLU A 387 -9.68 -19.38 1.85
N VAL A 388 -10.88 -19.15 2.39
CA VAL A 388 -11.17 -19.24 3.83
C VAL A 388 -12.10 -20.40 4.04
N ILE A 389 -11.69 -21.32 4.92
CA ILE A 389 -12.46 -22.52 5.29
C ILE A 389 -12.93 -22.35 6.72
N ARG A 390 -14.24 -22.35 6.92
CA ARG A 390 -14.88 -22.26 8.23
C ARG A 390 -15.96 -23.32 8.38
N ASP A 391 -15.91 -24.10 9.45
CA ASP A 391 -16.85 -25.20 9.70
C ASP A 391 -16.98 -26.18 8.51
N GLY A 392 -15.93 -26.26 7.66
CA GLY A 392 -15.90 -27.06 6.44
C GLY A 392 -16.39 -26.34 5.19
N ASP A 393 -17.07 -25.21 5.32
CA ASP A 393 -17.49 -24.38 4.20
C ASP A 393 -16.33 -23.53 3.66
N LYS A 394 -16.25 -23.47 2.33
CA LYS A 394 -15.19 -22.75 1.61
C LYS A 394 -15.74 -21.46 1.02
N SER A 395 -15.06 -20.36 1.27
CA SER A 395 -15.33 -19.07 0.66
C SER A 395 -14.06 -18.45 0.09
N LEU A 396 -14.22 -17.61 -0.93
CA LEU A 396 -13.13 -16.84 -1.52
C LEU A 396 -13.23 -15.40 -1.06
N ALA A 397 -12.09 -14.83 -0.71
CA ALA A 397 -12.03 -13.43 -0.31
C ALA A 397 -10.79 -12.75 -0.87
N HIS A 398 -10.93 -11.45 -1.20
CA HIS A 398 -9.78 -10.60 -1.46
C HIS A 398 -9.21 -10.05 -0.16
N ILE A 399 -7.89 -10.01 -0.09
CA ILE A 399 -7.17 -9.43 1.04
C ILE A 399 -7.14 -7.92 0.85
N THR A 400 -7.88 -7.19 1.67
CA THR A 400 -7.90 -5.72 1.61
C THR A 400 -6.76 -5.09 2.40
N SER A 401 -6.31 -5.74 3.47
CA SER A 401 -5.18 -5.25 4.25
C SER A 401 -4.35 -6.41 4.80
N VAL A 402 -3.04 -6.22 4.80
CA VAL A 402 -2.06 -7.14 5.41
C VAL A 402 -1.35 -6.39 6.52
N SER A 403 -1.37 -6.95 7.72
CA SER A 403 -0.64 -6.42 8.87
C SER A 403 0.29 -7.49 9.44
N HIS A 404 1.54 -7.11 9.66
CA HIS A 404 2.54 -7.95 10.33
C HIS A 404 2.95 -7.30 11.64
N ASP A 405 2.93 -8.07 12.70
CA ASP A 405 3.44 -7.70 14.02
C ASP A 405 4.58 -8.66 14.36
N ILE A 406 5.79 -8.15 14.41
CA ILE A 406 7.01 -8.94 14.42
C ILE A 406 7.88 -8.52 15.61
N THR A 407 8.25 -9.50 16.41
CA THR A 407 9.30 -9.38 17.42
C THR A 407 10.46 -10.30 17.07
N PRO A 408 11.60 -10.25 17.74
CA PRO A 408 12.67 -11.21 17.50
C PRO A 408 12.25 -12.68 17.58
N TYR A 409 11.18 -12.99 18.32
CA TYR A 409 10.74 -14.36 18.61
C TYR A 409 9.39 -14.73 18.02
N THR A 410 8.55 -13.74 17.66
CA THR A 410 7.17 -13.98 17.25
C THR A 410 6.86 -13.22 15.97
N TRP A 411 5.97 -13.76 15.15
CA TRP A 411 5.42 -13.09 13.99
C TRP A 411 3.92 -13.42 13.90
N LYS A 412 3.09 -12.40 14.05
CA LYS A 412 1.65 -12.46 13.84
C LYS A 412 1.31 -11.77 12.53
N THR A 413 0.53 -12.42 11.68
CA THR A 413 -0.01 -11.82 10.47
C THR A 413 -1.53 -11.73 10.60
N THR A 414 -2.09 -10.56 10.30
CA THR A 414 -3.53 -10.32 10.27
C THR A 414 -3.91 -9.87 8.87
N LEU A 415 -4.90 -10.53 8.30
CA LEU A 415 -5.48 -10.18 7.00
C LEU A 415 -6.88 -9.64 7.21
N THR A 416 -7.18 -8.49 6.61
CA THR A 416 -8.55 -8.00 6.46
C THR A 416 -9.08 -8.50 5.13
N LEU A 417 -10.31 -8.95 5.11
CA LEU A 417 -10.90 -9.70 3.99
C LEU A 417 -12.16 -9.01 3.48
N LEU A 418 -12.35 -9.07 2.15
CA LEU A 418 -13.58 -8.72 1.48
C LEU A 418 -14.04 -9.90 0.63
N PRO A 419 -15.25 -10.44 0.84
CA PRO A 419 -15.76 -11.54 0.02
C PRO A 419 -15.68 -11.25 -1.46
N LYS A 420 -15.34 -12.24 -2.28
CA LYS A 420 -15.17 -12.07 -3.72
C LYS A 420 -16.46 -11.61 -4.42
N GLU A 421 -17.60 -12.06 -3.92
CA GLU A 421 -18.92 -11.76 -4.46
C GLU A 421 -19.30 -10.27 -4.37
N VAL A 422 -18.59 -9.50 -3.54
CA VAL A 422 -18.83 -8.05 -3.33
C VAL A 422 -18.19 -7.18 -4.40
N ILE A 423 -17.30 -7.74 -5.22
CA ILE A 423 -16.52 -6.99 -6.20
C ILE A 423 -17.10 -7.21 -7.58
N GLY A 424 -17.89 -6.27 -8.12
CA GLY A 424 -18.60 -6.55 -9.31
C GLY A 424 -19.10 -5.41 -10.20
N PHE A 425 -18.24 -4.46 -10.59
CA PHE A 425 -18.57 -3.55 -11.71
C PHE A 425 -18.21 -4.08 -13.11
N GLU A 426 -17.65 -5.27 -13.22
CA GLU A 426 -17.21 -5.85 -14.50
C GLU A 426 -18.32 -5.85 -15.56
N ASN A 427 -19.58 -6.01 -15.15
CA ASN A 427 -20.73 -6.08 -16.05
C ASN A 427 -21.25 -4.72 -16.57
N LEU A 428 -20.89 -3.59 -15.95
CA LEU A 428 -21.34 -2.28 -16.40
C LEU A 428 -20.62 -1.80 -17.66
N PHE A 429 -19.40 -2.27 -17.88
CA PHE A 429 -18.53 -1.83 -18.98
C PHE A 429 -18.27 -2.93 -20.03
N THR A 430 -18.64 -4.16 -19.74
CA THR A 430 -18.66 -5.24 -20.74
C THR A 430 -20.04 -5.24 -21.39
N GLY A 431 -20.12 -4.78 -22.62
CA GLY A 431 -21.35 -4.87 -23.42
C GLY A 431 -21.85 -6.33 -23.49
N PRO A 432 -23.13 -6.57 -23.87
CA PRO A 432 -23.80 -7.88 -23.81
C PRO A 432 -23.16 -9.01 -24.64
N ASN A 433 -21.96 -8.83 -25.18
CA ASN A 433 -21.29 -9.75 -26.10
C ASN A 433 -19.95 -10.34 -25.61
N SER A 434 -19.60 -10.26 -24.33
CA SER A 434 -18.36 -10.86 -23.83
C SER A 434 -18.51 -12.26 -23.21
N THR A 435 -19.56 -13.01 -23.59
CA THR A 435 -19.58 -14.46 -23.38
C THR A 435 -18.82 -15.13 -24.51
N ARG A 436 -17.49 -15.27 -24.34
CA ARG A 436 -16.69 -16.35 -24.96
C ARG A 436 -15.47 -16.63 -24.12
#